data_566dab43ce4da5f8fbb1b0ba059e4e49
#
_entry.id   566dab43ce4da5f8fbb1b0ba059e4e49
#
_cell.length_a   1.000
_cell.length_b   1.000
_cell.length_c   1.000
_cell.angle_alpha   90.00
_cell.angle_beta   90.00
_cell.angle_gamma   90.00
#
_symmetry.space_group_name_H-M   'P 1'
#
loop_
_entity.id
_entity.type
_entity.pdbx_description
1 polymer ?
#
loop_
_entity_poly.entity_id
_entity_poly.type
_entity_poly.pdbx_seq_one_letter_code
_entity_poly.pdbx_strand_id
1 'polypeptide(L)'
;YFDVLPYAEEAGDYLMGIIKTVKLPRKLKVGFSNSPANVTHATFRDLGFVAKEEGTFDVYSAGGLGNNYRMGVKVAENVKPEEVLYYLEAMVRTFTTYGNYESRAKSRTRYMQETLGVDGYRKAYQEKLAEVKAEYKDSLLIKLEGKVAENAINNMGNNGADDVEGKNTADMSENITENITRNVPENIVKTDKNVILETAESYPQKE
;
A
#
# COMPACT_ATOMS: atom_id res chain seq x y z
N TYR A 1 -10.36 -8.02 16.62
CA TYR A 1 -11.18 -9.00 15.93
C TYR A 1 -10.35 -10.09 15.26
N PHE A 2 -9.34 -9.74 14.48
CA PHE A 2 -8.40 -10.71 13.94
C PHE A 2 -7.00 -10.07 13.78
N ASP A 3 -5.98 -10.92 13.58
CA ASP A 3 -4.61 -10.43 13.40
C ASP A 3 -4.47 -9.75 12.02
N VAL A 4 -4.19 -8.47 12.05
CA VAL A 4 -4.02 -7.64 10.84
C VAL A 4 -2.55 -7.48 10.45
N LEU A 5 -1.62 -7.96 11.30
CA LEU A 5 -0.18 -7.77 11.09
C LEU A 5 0.32 -8.42 9.80
N PRO A 6 -0.04 -9.66 9.45
CA PRO A 6 0.42 -10.28 8.21
C PRO A 6 0.04 -9.49 6.96
N TYR A 7 -1.15 -8.89 6.95
CA TYR A 7 -1.61 -8.06 5.83
C TYR A 7 -0.91 -6.69 5.78
N ALA A 8 -0.54 -6.16 6.94
CA ALA A 8 0.24 -4.93 7.03
C ALA A 8 1.68 -5.14 6.52
N GLU A 9 2.28 -6.30 6.82
CA GLU A 9 3.59 -6.70 6.33
C GLU A 9 3.57 -6.87 4.81
N GLU A 10 2.61 -7.62 4.25
CA GLU A 10 2.44 -7.76 2.80
C GLU A 10 2.25 -6.41 2.08
N ALA A 11 1.47 -5.51 2.67
CA ALA A 11 1.30 -4.15 2.14
C ALA A 11 2.63 -3.36 2.17
N GLY A 12 3.43 -3.55 3.22
CA GLY A 12 4.76 -2.96 3.34
C GLY A 12 5.72 -3.47 2.28
N ASP A 13 5.78 -4.78 2.10
CA ASP A 13 6.63 -5.45 1.10
C ASP A 13 6.25 -5.01 -0.32
N TYR A 14 4.95 -4.98 -0.62
CA TYR A 14 4.46 -4.48 -1.90
C TYR A 14 4.92 -3.04 -2.18
N LEU A 15 4.75 -2.13 -1.22
CA LEU A 15 5.18 -0.74 -1.37
C LEU A 15 6.70 -0.62 -1.52
N MET A 16 7.47 -1.44 -0.82
CA MET A 16 8.93 -1.47 -0.97
C MET A 16 9.35 -1.96 -2.36
N GLY A 17 8.61 -2.91 -2.94
CA GLY A 17 8.84 -3.41 -4.31
C GLY A 17 8.66 -2.32 -5.37
N ILE A 18 7.69 -1.43 -5.20
CA ILE A 18 7.38 -0.38 -6.20
C ILE A 18 8.02 0.98 -5.91
N ILE A 19 8.67 1.17 -4.75
CA ILE A 19 9.14 2.50 -4.28
C ILE A 19 10.10 3.19 -5.25
N LYS A 20 10.85 2.43 -6.05
CA LYS A 20 11.81 2.97 -7.02
C LYS A 20 11.19 3.29 -8.38
N THR A 21 10.02 2.73 -8.66
CA THR A 21 9.35 2.84 -9.97
C THR A 21 8.21 3.85 -9.95
N VAL A 22 7.62 4.10 -8.77
CA VAL A 22 6.46 4.99 -8.62
C VAL A 22 6.87 6.33 -8.02
N LYS A 23 6.56 7.42 -8.72
CA LYS A 23 6.75 8.78 -8.23
C LYS A 23 5.43 9.32 -7.68
N LEU A 24 5.32 9.38 -6.36
CA LEU A 24 4.16 9.96 -5.69
C LEU A 24 4.33 11.47 -5.43
N PRO A 25 3.25 12.29 -5.43
CA PRO A 25 3.31 13.71 -5.08
C PRO A 25 3.83 13.93 -3.65
N ARG A 26 3.51 13.00 -2.76
CA ARG A 26 3.92 12.99 -1.35
C ARG A 26 3.99 11.57 -0.82
N LYS A 27 4.62 11.39 0.37
CA LYS A 27 4.64 10.08 1.06
C LYS A 27 3.22 9.56 1.29
N LEU A 28 3.02 8.29 1.01
CA LEU A 28 1.81 7.53 1.26
C LEU A 28 1.92 6.84 2.62
N LYS A 29 0.86 6.91 3.42
CA LYS A 29 0.77 6.24 4.72
C LYS A 29 -0.42 5.28 4.71
N VAL A 30 -0.14 4.02 4.91
CA VAL A 30 -1.16 2.99 5.10
C VAL A 30 -1.29 2.67 6.58
N GLY A 31 -2.50 2.39 7.03
CA GLY A 31 -2.75 2.04 8.42
C GLY A 31 -3.79 0.94 8.54
N PHE A 32 -3.52 0.03 9.47
CA PHE A 32 -4.42 -1.08 9.80
C PHE A 32 -4.90 -0.95 11.24
N SER A 33 -6.17 -1.16 11.47
CA SER A 33 -6.74 -1.30 12.80
C SER A 33 -7.40 -2.66 12.92
N ASN A 34 -7.08 -3.40 13.98
CA ASN A 34 -7.63 -4.73 14.24
C ASN A 34 -9.05 -4.70 14.85
N SER A 35 -9.64 -3.53 15.00
CA SER A 35 -10.99 -3.37 15.56
C SER A 35 -11.61 -2.03 15.18
N PRO A 36 -12.96 -1.89 15.31
CA PRO A 36 -13.67 -0.63 15.13
C PRO A 36 -13.25 0.49 16.09
N ALA A 37 -12.59 0.16 17.23
CA ALA A 37 -12.01 1.17 18.12
C ALA A 37 -10.99 2.06 17.43
N ASN A 38 -10.42 1.59 16.30
CA ASN A 38 -9.59 2.36 15.39
C ASN A 38 -8.43 3.12 16.11
N VAL A 39 -7.79 2.45 17.06
CA VAL A 39 -6.71 3.02 17.90
C VAL A 39 -5.54 3.54 17.06
N THR A 40 -5.28 2.92 15.92
CA THR A 40 -4.24 3.33 14.97
C THR A 40 -4.63 4.56 14.14
N HIS A 41 -5.86 5.05 14.28
CA HIS A 41 -6.44 6.11 13.44
C HIS A 41 -6.37 5.79 11.93
N ALA A 42 -6.66 4.55 11.55
CA ALA A 42 -6.64 4.10 10.16
C ALA A 42 -7.56 4.96 9.28
N THR A 43 -8.71 5.40 9.79
CA THR A 43 -9.65 6.29 9.08
C THR A 43 -9.08 7.68 8.74
N PHE A 44 -7.94 8.07 9.33
CA PHE A 44 -7.25 9.33 9.05
C PHE A 44 -5.89 9.11 8.36
N ARG A 45 -5.68 7.93 7.76
CA ARG A 45 -4.50 7.66 6.91
C ARG A 45 -4.81 7.94 5.45
N ASP A 46 -3.75 7.97 4.63
CA ASP A 46 -3.91 8.10 3.18
C ASP A 46 -4.68 6.91 2.61
N LEU A 47 -4.44 5.71 3.16
CA LEU A 47 -5.23 4.50 3.01
C LEU A 47 -5.35 3.81 4.37
N GLY A 48 -6.55 3.41 4.77
CA GLY A 48 -6.81 2.80 6.06
C GLY A 48 -7.74 1.60 5.97
N PHE A 49 -7.37 0.54 6.66
CA PHE A 49 -8.14 -0.69 6.80
C PHE A 49 -8.60 -0.84 8.25
N VAL A 50 -9.89 -0.93 8.47
CA VAL A 50 -10.48 -1.11 9.80
C VAL A 50 -11.15 -2.47 9.84
N ALA A 51 -10.64 -3.37 10.70
CA ALA A 51 -11.16 -4.71 10.83
C ALA A 51 -12.57 -4.72 11.42
N LYS A 52 -13.39 -5.61 10.89
CA LYS A 52 -14.75 -5.91 11.33
C LYS A 52 -14.81 -7.29 11.99
N GLU A 53 -15.83 -7.50 12.76
CA GLU A 53 -16.05 -8.74 13.52
C GLU A 53 -16.18 -9.96 12.61
N GLU A 54 -16.71 -9.76 11.42
CA GLU A 54 -16.89 -10.81 10.41
C GLU A 54 -15.59 -11.23 9.70
N GLY A 55 -14.43 -10.73 10.14
CA GLY A 55 -13.13 -11.07 9.53
C GLY A 55 -12.86 -10.33 8.22
N THR A 56 -13.49 -9.18 7.99
CA THR A 56 -13.32 -8.34 6.81
C THR A 56 -12.81 -6.96 7.20
N PHE A 57 -12.51 -6.11 6.21
CA PHE A 57 -12.14 -4.71 6.40
C PHE A 57 -13.19 -3.74 5.82
N ASP A 58 -13.42 -2.63 6.54
CA ASP A 58 -13.86 -1.39 5.93
C ASP A 58 -12.63 -0.60 5.46
N VAL A 59 -12.68 -0.04 4.25
CA VAL A 59 -11.54 0.67 3.63
C VAL A 59 -11.84 2.15 3.51
N TYR A 60 -10.92 2.96 4.03
CA TYR A 60 -10.95 4.41 4.00
C TYR A 60 -9.76 4.97 3.23
N SER A 61 -9.97 5.99 2.42
CA SER A 61 -8.94 6.55 1.56
C SER A 61 -8.94 8.08 1.55
N ALA A 62 -7.77 8.67 1.28
CA ALA A 62 -7.54 10.12 1.25
C ALA A 62 -7.82 10.83 2.60
N GLY A 63 -7.54 10.19 3.72
CA GLY A 63 -7.58 10.81 5.04
C GLY A 63 -6.28 11.56 5.38
N GLY A 64 -6.28 12.25 6.51
CA GLY A 64 -5.08 12.87 7.04
C GLY A 64 -5.31 13.67 8.30
N LEU A 65 -4.35 13.58 9.21
CA LEU A 65 -4.23 14.43 10.39
C LEU A 65 -3.31 15.63 10.11
N GLY A 66 -3.37 16.63 10.91
CA GLY A 66 -2.58 17.87 10.83
C GLY A 66 -3.46 19.11 10.73
N ASN A 67 -2.90 20.27 10.38
CA ASN A 67 -3.60 21.55 10.44
C ASN A 67 -4.92 21.60 9.66
N ASN A 68 -5.05 20.80 8.60
CA ASN A 68 -6.30 20.65 7.84
C ASN A 68 -6.66 19.16 7.85
N TYR A 69 -7.12 18.70 9.02
CA TYR A 69 -7.48 17.29 9.19
C TYR A 69 -8.74 16.94 8.40
N ARG A 70 -8.76 15.72 7.88
CA ARG A 70 -9.89 15.20 7.14
C ARG A 70 -9.98 13.69 7.30
N MET A 71 -11.16 13.21 7.62
CA MET A 71 -11.42 11.77 7.64
C MET A 71 -11.36 11.23 6.21
N GLY A 72 -10.86 10.02 6.06
CA GLY A 72 -10.87 9.32 4.78
C GLY A 72 -12.28 9.05 4.27
N VAL A 73 -12.44 9.07 2.97
CA VAL A 73 -13.67 8.63 2.31
C VAL A 73 -13.76 7.12 2.43
N LYS A 74 -14.89 6.59 2.91
CA LYS A 74 -15.12 5.14 2.86
C LYS A 74 -15.29 4.73 1.40
N VAL A 75 -14.35 3.96 0.89
CA VAL A 75 -14.31 3.53 -0.51
C VAL A 75 -14.77 2.08 -0.70
N ALA A 76 -14.73 1.26 0.35
CA ALA A 76 -15.26 -0.10 0.33
C ALA A 76 -15.66 -0.59 1.72
N GLU A 77 -16.52 -1.60 1.76
CA GLU A 77 -16.95 -2.33 2.95
C GLU A 77 -16.82 -3.83 2.72
N ASN A 78 -16.67 -4.59 3.82
CA ASN A 78 -16.62 -6.06 3.79
C ASN A 78 -15.54 -6.62 2.85
N VAL A 79 -14.40 -5.93 2.77
CA VAL A 79 -13.27 -6.34 1.95
C VAL A 79 -12.58 -7.52 2.62
N LYS A 80 -12.36 -8.58 1.87
CA LYS A 80 -11.60 -9.74 2.35
C LYS A 80 -10.14 -9.38 2.56
N PRO A 81 -9.51 -9.88 3.63
CA PRO A 81 -8.12 -9.52 3.94
C PRO A 81 -7.12 -9.84 2.83
N GLU A 82 -7.34 -10.93 2.10
CA GLU A 82 -6.53 -11.31 0.95
C GLU A 82 -6.58 -10.30 -0.22
N GLU A 83 -7.59 -9.43 -0.26
CA GLU A 83 -7.76 -8.42 -1.32
C GLU A 83 -7.04 -7.09 -1.03
N VAL A 84 -6.37 -6.92 0.10
CA VAL A 84 -5.75 -5.66 0.56
C VAL A 84 -4.87 -5.02 -0.52
N LEU A 85 -4.08 -5.80 -1.25
CA LEU A 85 -3.14 -5.26 -2.25
C LEU A 85 -3.83 -4.62 -3.47
N TYR A 86 -5.04 -5.06 -3.85
CA TYR A 86 -5.81 -4.38 -4.91
C TYR A 86 -6.19 -2.97 -4.50
N TYR A 87 -6.59 -2.78 -3.25
CA TYR A 87 -6.95 -1.46 -2.72
C TYR A 87 -5.70 -0.58 -2.55
N LEU A 88 -4.58 -1.17 -2.19
CA LEU A 88 -3.31 -0.47 -2.08
C LEU A 88 -2.85 0.05 -3.45
N GLU A 89 -2.85 -0.80 -4.48
CA GLU A 89 -2.49 -0.42 -5.84
C GLU A 89 -3.48 0.60 -6.41
N ALA A 90 -4.78 0.42 -6.19
CA ALA A 90 -5.79 1.41 -6.58
C ALA A 90 -5.52 2.78 -5.94
N MET A 91 -5.08 2.82 -4.66
CA MET A 91 -4.68 4.06 -3.99
C MET A 91 -3.44 4.68 -4.64
N VAL A 92 -2.44 3.89 -4.96
CA VAL A 92 -1.23 4.36 -5.66
C VAL A 92 -1.61 4.99 -7.00
N ARG A 93 -2.42 4.32 -7.82
CA ARG A 93 -2.90 4.84 -9.12
C ARG A 93 -3.77 6.08 -8.98
N THR A 94 -4.66 6.11 -8.00
CA THR A 94 -5.50 7.29 -7.73
C THR A 94 -4.62 8.47 -7.34
N PHE A 95 -3.61 8.26 -6.49
CA PHE A 95 -2.75 9.33 -6.03
C PHE A 95 -1.79 9.82 -7.11
N THR A 96 -1.28 8.94 -7.97
CA THR A 96 -0.46 9.34 -9.11
C THR A 96 -1.26 10.10 -10.16
N THR A 97 -2.52 9.73 -10.37
CA THR A 97 -3.38 10.36 -11.39
C THR A 97 -3.94 11.71 -10.95
N TYR A 98 -4.42 11.82 -9.70
CA TYR A 98 -5.18 12.97 -9.23
C TYR A 98 -4.46 13.80 -8.16
N GLY A 99 -3.29 13.37 -7.71
CA GLY A 99 -2.51 14.08 -6.71
C GLY A 99 -1.86 15.35 -7.26
N ASN A 100 -1.62 16.32 -6.38
CA ASN A 100 -1.02 17.58 -6.75
C ASN A 100 0.51 17.52 -6.67
N TYR A 101 1.19 17.63 -7.79
CA TYR A 101 2.66 17.64 -7.90
C TYR A 101 3.25 19.06 -7.84
N GLU A 102 2.46 20.08 -8.11
CA GLU A 102 2.94 21.47 -8.22
C GLU A 102 3.07 22.14 -6.86
N SER A 103 2.09 21.97 -5.99
CA SER A 103 2.05 22.63 -4.68
C SER A 103 2.36 21.66 -3.55
N ARG A 104 3.55 21.79 -2.94
CA ARG A 104 3.94 21.00 -1.76
C ARG A 104 2.95 21.13 -0.60
N ALA A 105 2.28 22.26 -0.44
CA ALA A 105 1.29 22.50 0.60
C ALA A 105 0.01 21.68 0.37
N LYS A 106 -0.35 21.44 -0.89
CA LYS A 106 -1.56 20.71 -1.31
C LYS A 106 -1.28 19.31 -1.87
N SER A 107 -0.07 18.78 -1.71
CA SER A 107 0.34 17.47 -2.27
C SER A 107 -0.09 16.26 -1.45
N ARG A 108 -0.80 16.43 -0.32
CA ARG A 108 -1.32 15.32 0.48
C ARG A 108 -2.60 14.75 -0.13
N THR A 109 -2.82 13.47 0.06
CA THR A 109 -3.98 12.72 -0.47
C THR A 109 -5.32 13.35 -0.12
N ARG A 110 -5.47 13.89 1.11
CA ARG A 110 -6.71 14.54 1.55
C ARG A 110 -7.16 15.72 0.70
N TYR A 111 -6.23 16.37 -0.01
CA TYR A 111 -6.58 17.47 -0.90
C TYR A 111 -7.28 17.00 -2.18
N MET A 112 -7.18 15.73 -2.55
CA MET A 112 -7.99 15.17 -3.63
C MET A 112 -9.50 15.20 -3.31
N GLN A 113 -9.88 15.13 -2.02
CA GLN A 113 -11.28 15.35 -1.61
C GLN A 113 -11.74 16.79 -1.85
N GLU A 114 -10.83 17.78 -1.78
CA GLU A 114 -11.18 19.18 -2.10
C GLU A 114 -11.32 19.39 -3.60
N THR A 115 -10.45 18.78 -4.38
CA THR A 115 -10.43 18.94 -5.84
C THR A 115 -11.58 18.22 -6.52
N LEU A 116 -11.88 16.97 -6.09
CA LEU A 116 -12.86 16.10 -6.75
C LEU A 116 -14.22 16.09 -6.05
N GLY A 117 -14.30 16.60 -4.82
CA GLY A 117 -15.43 16.31 -3.93
C GLY A 117 -15.40 14.87 -3.43
N VAL A 118 -16.18 14.56 -2.39
CA VAL A 118 -16.20 13.22 -1.77
C VAL A 118 -16.68 12.15 -2.75
N ASP A 119 -17.77 12.43 -3.47
CA ASP A 119 -18.36 11.46 -4.41
C ASP A 119 -17.53 11.31 -5.68
N GLY A 120 -16.96 12.42 -6.19
CA GLY A 120 -16.02 12.38 -7.31
C GLY A 120 -14.76 11.59 -6.97
N TYR A 121 -14.23 11.78 -5.75
CA TYR A 121 -13.09 10.99 -5.28
C TYR A 121 -13.43 9.51 -5.17
N ARG A 122 -14.58 9.16 -4.56
CA ARG A 122 -15.02 7.78 -4.46
C ARG A 122 -15.14 7.11 -5.84
N LYS A 123 -15.74 7.81 -6.80
CA LYS A 123 -15.87 7.33 -8.18
C LYS A 123 -14.51 7.11 -8.82
N ALA A 124 -13.62 8.08 -8.76
CA ALA A 124 -12.25 7.98 -9.30
C ALA A 124 -11.46 6.80 -8.70
N TYR A 125 -11.58 6.60 -7.39
CA TYR A 125 -10.97 5.46 -6.71
C TYR A 125 -11.54 4.12 -7.19
N GLN A 126 -12.86 4.02 -7.34
CA GLN A 126 -13.51 2.79 -7.80
C GLN A 126 -13.16 2.47 -9.25
N GLU A 127 -13.01 3.46 -10.10
CA GLU A 127 -12.53 3.28 -11.47
C GLU A 127 -11.12 2.69 -11.48
N LYS A 128 -10.21 3.24 -10.66
CA LYS A 128 -8.85 2.68 -10.52
C LYS A 128 -8.83 1.27 -9.91
N LEU A 129 -9.70 0.99 -8.96
CA LEU A 129 -9.83 -0.35 -8.39
C LEU A 129 -10.32 -1.36 -9.43
N ALA A 130 -11.26 -0.98 -10.28
CA ALA A 130 -11.74 -1.84 -11.36
C ALA A 130 -10.65 -2.13 -12.40
N GLU A 131 -9.86 -1.09 -12.78
CA GLU A 131 -8.68 -1.24 -13.65
C GLU A 131 -7.68 -2.24 -13.05
N VAL A 132 -7.34 -2.08 -11.76
CA VAL A 132 -6.40 -2.96 -11.05
C VAL A 132 -6.91 -4.40 -11.01
N LYS A 133 -8.16 -4.62 -10.62
CA LYS A 133 -8.74 -5.97 -10.56
C LYS A 133 -8.78 -6.64 -11.95
N ALA A 134 -9.06 -5.90 -13.01
CA ALA A 134 -9.06 -6.41 -14.38
C ALA A 134 -7.65 -6.80 -14.87
N GLU A 135 -6.65 -5.98 -14.53
CA GLU A 135 -5.26 -6.17 -14.95
C GLU A 135 -4.58 -7.30 -14.18
N TYR A 136 -4.65 -7.27 -12.86
CA TYR A 136 -3.90 -8.20 -11.99
C TYR A 136 -4.64 -9.53 -11.73
N LYS A 137 -5.96 -9.62 -12.01
CA LYS A 137 -6.78 -10.81 -11.72
C LYS A 137 -6.49 -11.33 -10.31
N ASP A 138 -5.99 -12.54 -10.16
CA ASP A 138 -5.70 -13.16 -8.87
C ASP A 138 -4.25 -12.95 -8.37
N SER A 139 -3.43 -12.22 -9.14
CA SER A 139 -1.99 -12.09 -8.84
C SER A 139 -1.67 -11.20 -7.63
N LEU A 140 -2.60 -10.35 -7.22
CA LEU A 140 -2.46 -9.53 -6.00
C LEU A 140 -3.22 -10.10 -4.79
N LEU A 141 -3.75 -11.32 -4.87
CA LEU A 141 -4.32 -11.97 -3.69
C LEU A 141 -3.22 -12.37 -2.72
N ILE A 142 -3.33 -11.93 -1.47
CA ILE A 142 -2.43 -12.31 -0.40
C ILE A 142 -2.65 -13.79 -0.05
N LYS A 143 -1.61 -14.60 -0.12
CA LYS A 143 -1.61 -16.01 0.24
C LYS A 143 -0.71 -16.21 1.45
N LEU A 144 -1.31 -16.35 2.61
CA LEU A 144 -0.58 -16.54 3.88
C LEU A 144 -0.14 -18.00 4.11
N GLU A 145 -0.61 -18.94 3.28
CA GLU A 145 -0.26 -20.35 3.37
C GLU A 145 1.24 -20.54 3.10
N GLY A 146 1.99 -20.85 4.13
CA GLY A 146 3.46 -21.05 4.10
C GLY A 146 4.26 -20.06 4.94
N LYS A 147 3.87 -18.79 5.03
CA LYS A 147 4.60 -17.79 5.83
C LYS A 147 4.42 -17.97 7.34
N VAL A 148 3.29 -18.52 7.79
CA VAL A 148 3.06 -18.83 9.21
C VAL A 148 4.03 -19.92 9.69
N ALA A 149 4.39 -20.87 8.84
CA ALA A 149 5.37 -21.91 9.16
C ALA A 149 6.81 -21.35 9.21
N GLU A 150 7.20 -20.47 8.29
CA GLU A 150 8.52 -19.83 8.28
C GLU A 150 8.73 -18.90 9.47
N ASN A 151 7.73 -18.09 9.82
CA ASN A 151 7.80 -17.20 10.97
C ASN A 151 7.79 -17.98 12.30
N ALA A 152 7.08 -19.11 12.39
CA ALA A 152 7.14 -20.01 13.55
C ALA A 152 8.52 -20.65 13.71
N ILE A 153 9.16 -21.05 12.62
CA ILE A 153 10.51 -21.63 12.63
C ILE A 153 11.55 -20.56 13.01
N ASN A 154 11.45 -19.36 12.47
CA ASN A 154 12.37 -18.26 12.78
C ASN A 154 12.23 -17.76 14.24
N ASN A 155 11.02 -17.77 14.80
CA ASN A 155 10.78 -17.44 16.21
C ASN A 155 11.22 -18.54 17.19
N MET A 156 11.23 -19.81 16.77
CA MET A 156 11.78 -20.91 17.57
C MET A 156 13.31 -20.92 17.57
N GLY A 157 13.96 -20.39 16.54
CA GLY A 157 15.43 -20.29 16.45
C GLY A 157 16.06 -19.17 17.28
N ASN A 158 15.27 -18.16 17.68
CA ASN A 158 15.78 -16.97 18.36
C ASN A 158 15.65 -16.96 19.89
N ASN A 159 15.14 -18.02 20.50
CA ASN A 159 15.03 -18.14 21.97
C ASN A 159 16.17 -18.92 22.63
N GLY A 160 17.33 -18.97 22.03
CA GLY A 160 18.49 -19.64 22.62
C GLY A 160 19.79 -19.09 22.08
N ALA A 161 20.32 -18.05 22.70
CA ALA A 161 21.74 -17.81 22.98
C ALA A 161 21.99 -16.31 23.17
N ASP A 162 22.31 -15.93 24.37
CA ASP A 162 23.11 -14.75 24.69
C ASP A 162 24.47 -14.88 24.02
N ASP A 163 25.08 -13.73 23.73
CA ASP A 163 26.43 -13.53 23.21
C ASP A 163 26.64 -13.87 21.71
N VAL A 164 26.79 -12.80 20.89
CA VAL A 164 27.96 -12.62 20.01
C VAL A 164 27.98 -11.23 19.36
N GLU A 165 29.11 -10.56 19.50
CA GLU A 165 29.56 -9.39 18.75
C GLU A 165 29.54 -9.59 17.23
N GLY A 166 29.17 -8.54 16.52
CA GLY A 166 29.71 -8.17 15.21
C GLY A 166 29.32 -9.06 14.03
N LYS A 167 28.26 -8.69 13.28
CA LYS A 167 28.18 -9.02 11.86
C LYS A 167 27.70 -7.83 11.03
N ASN A 168 28.40 -7.63 9.93
CA ASN A 168 28.29 -6.51 8.99
C ASN A 168 26.90 -6.39 8.35
N THR A 169 26.42 -5.15 8.25
CA THR A 169 25.17 -4.74 7.60
C THR A 169 25.14 -4.98 6.07
N ALA A 170 26.22 -5.42 5.45
CA ALA A 170 26.32 -5.69 4.03
C ALA A 170 25.59 -7.00 3.60
N ASP A 171 25.60 -8.01 4.45
CA ASP A 171 25.00 -9.34 4.14
C ASP A 171 23.45 -9.36 4.19
N MET A 172 22.85 -8.38 4.86
CA MET A 172 21.38 -8.28 4.90
C MET A 172 20.78 -7.70 3.62
N SER A 173 21.53 -6.88 2.87
CA SER A 173 21.02 -6.22 1.64
C SER A 173 20.92 -7.18 0.46
N GLU A 174 21.79 -8.16 0.34
CA GLU A 174 21.77 -9.14 -0.76
C GLU A 174 20.63 -10.15 -0.61
N ASN A 175 20.37 -10.64 0.61
CA ASN A 175 19.25 -11.55 0.88
C ASN A 175 17.86 -10.90 0.68
N ILE A 176 17.73 -9.61 0.96
CA ILE A 176 16.49 -8.86 0.70
C ILE A 176 16.25 -8.72 -0.79
N THR A 177 17.30 -8.45 -1.57
CA THR A 177 17.20 -8.27 -3.04
C THR A 177 16.83 -9.57 -3.75
N GLU A 178 17.38 -10.72 -3.33
CA GLU A 178 17.04 -12.03 -3.92
C GLU A 178 15.60 -12.47 -3.61
N ASN A 179 15.10 -12.22 -2.39
CA ASN A 179 13.73 -12.58 -2.03
C ASN A 179 12.68 -11.69 -2.73
N ILE A 180 12.99 -10.41 -2.96
CA ILE A 180 12.11 -9.50 -3.70
C ILE A 180 12.00 -9.93 -5.17
N THR A 181 13.11 -10.34 -5.78
CA THR A 181 13.15 -10.77 -7.19
C THR A 181 12.38 -12.09 -7.43
N ARG A 182 12.27 -12.96 -6.43
CA ARG A 182 11.54 -14.25 -6.53
C ARG A 182 10.03 -14.12 -6.36
N ASN A 183 9.54 -13.07 -5.68
CA ASN A 183 8.11 -12.94 -5.32
C ASN A 183 7.35 -11.87 -6.12
N VAL A 184 8.03 -11.09 -6.97
CA VAL A 184 7.37 -10.17 -7.89
C VAL A 184 7.04 -10.94 -9.17
N PRO A 185 5.76 -11.08 -9.57
CA PRO A 185 5.39 -11.74 -10.81
C PRO A 185 6.10 -11.08 -12.00
N GLU A 186 6.68 -11.88 -12.91
CA GLU A 186 7.44 -11.40 -14.08
C GLU A 186 6.67 -10.39 -14.97
N ASN A 187 5.34 -10.41 -14.91
CA ASN A 187 4.49 -9.48 -15.62
C ASN A 187 4.54 -8.04 -15.06
N ILE A 188 4.87 -7.85 -13.78
CA ILE A 188 5.05 -6.50 -13.18
C ILE A 188 6.29 -5.82 -13.78
N VAL A 189 7.37 -6.57 -13.99
CA VAL A 189 8.63 -6.04 -14.54
C VAL A 189 8.51 -5.65 -16.02
N LYS A 190 7.60 -6.28 -16.77
CA LYS A 190 7.44 -6.04 -18.23
C LYS A 190 6.47 -4.92 -18.57
N THR A 191 5.44 -4.69 -17.73
CA THR A 191 4.41 -3.67 -17.98
C THR A 191 4.94 -2.27 -17.70
N ASP A 192 5.81 -2.10 -16.70
CA ASP A 192 6.30 -0.79 -16.29
C ASP A 192 7.29 -0.14 -17.26
N LYS A 193 8.03 -0.92 -18.06
CA LYS A 193 8.98 -0.33 -19.01
C LYS A 193 8.31 0.43 -20.15
N ASN A 194 7.13 0.00 -20.59
CA ASN A 194 6.43 0.66 -21.69
C ASN A 194 5.56 1.84 -21.20
N VAL A 195 4.94 1.73 -20.02
CA VAL A 195 4.12 2.82 -19.45
C VAL A 195 4.99 3.99 -18.98
N ILE A 196 6.19 3.73 -18.46
CA ILE A 196 7.12 4.78 -18.02
C ILE A 196 7.69 5.55 -19.23
N LEU A 197 7.92 4.91 -20.37
CA LEU A 197 8.41 5.57 -21.57
C LEU A 197 7.35 6.48 -22.20
N GLU A 198 6.07 6.07 -22.27
CA GLU A 198 4.99 6.90 -22.80
C GLU A 198 4.64 8.10 -21.92
N THR A 199 4.72 7.95 -20.57
CA THR A 199 4.47 9.08 -19.66
C THR A 199 5.64 10.05 -19.54
N ALA A 200 6.87 9.63 -19.80
CA ALA A 200 8.05 10.50 -19.78
C ALA A 200 8.12 11.42 -21.01
N GLU A 201 7.58 11.00 -22.16
CA GLU A 201 7.56 11.80 -23.38
C GLU A 201 6.43 12.85 -23.42
N SER A 202 5.41 12.77 -22.53
CA SER A 202 4.26 13.66 -22.55
C SER A 202 4.37 14.89 -21.64
N TYR A 203 5.48 15.09 -20.91
CA TYR A 203 5.68 16.27 -20.08
C TYR A 203 6.63 17.28 -20.76
N PRO A 204 6.17 18.52 -21.04
CA PRO A 204 7.04 19.56 -21.58
C PRO A 204 8.12 19.91 -20.54
N GLN A 205 9.38 19.77 -20.93
CA GLN A 205 10.52 20.29 -20.20
C GLN A 205 10.40 21.81 -20.22
N LYS A 206 10.26 22.45 -19.07
CA LYS A 206 10.40 23.91 -18.95
C LYS A 206 11.88 24.23 -18.82
N GLU A 207 12.35 25.05 -19.75
CA GLU A 207 13.62 25.80 -19.67
C GLU A 207 13.69 26.69 -18.43
#